data_f3df20fe9f56432dc3e55ed342cb98b2
#
_entry.id   f3df20fe9f56432dc3e55ed342cb98b2
#
_cell.length_a   1.000
_cell.length_b   1.000
_cell.length_c   1.000
_cell.angle_alpha   90.00
_cell.angle_beta   90.00
_cell.angle_gamma   90.00
#
_symmetry.space_group_name_H-M   'P 1'
#
loop_
_entity.id
_entity.type
_entity.pdbx_description
1 polymer ?
#
loop_
_entity_poly.entity_id
_entity_poly.type
_entity_poly.pdbx_seq_one_letter_code
_entity_poly.pdbx_strand_id
1 'polypeptide(L)'
;MLHYTLRRLIYLVPTLLGITIVTFLIVNLAPGDPVELINRGQMDSRISPETYQQMLHLYGLDDPVHVRYFTWLKRLATLNFGNSFLDHRPVIDKIMERLPNTVFLNVASLGIAFLLAVPLGLYAALRQHSKFDKVGGTALYVLYSLPEFWVALLLIMFFGVELRWLPVHGMVSVDADKLGFFGYWWDRFLHAILPTVCLTYGSLAYLSRFARGSSLEVIRQDYIRTARAKGLDEASIVYRHVFRNTMIPMVTLLGLFLPTLISGSVIVESIFSWPGVGDLFFTSVRARDYPVIMGLSFITAVMVLFSTLFADLLYAWADPRVTYR
;
A
#
# COMPACT_ATOMS: atom_id res chain seq x y z
N MET A 1 14.91 -9.20 -23.76
CA MET A 1 14.11 -9.51 -22.56
C MET A 1 14.95 -10.22 -21.49
N LEU A 2 15.50 -11.42 -21.74
CA LEU A 2 16.28 -12.16 -20.72
C LEU A 2 17.45 -11.35 -20.15
N HIS A 3 18.25 -10.72 -21.02
CA HIS A 3 19.40 -9.88 -20.60
C HIS A 3 18.96 -8.69 -19.73
N TYR A 4 17.86 -8.04 -20.09
CA TYR A 4 17.26 -6.96 -19.30
C TYR A 4 16.83 -7.43 -17.92
N THR A 5 16.09 -8.55 -17.86
CA THR A 5 15.63 -9.14 -16.59
C THR A 5 16.79 -9.53 -15.69
N LEU A 6 17.83 -10.18 -16.25
CA LEU A 6 19.04 -10.54 -15.50
C LEU A 6 19.77 -9.30 -14.96
N ARG A 7 19.95 -8.27 -15.78
CA ARG A 7 20.57 -7.02 -15.34
C ARG A 7 19.77 -6.36 -14.21
N ARG A 8 18.44 -6.33 -14.32
CA ARG A 8 17.55 -5.82 -13.26
C ARG A 8 17.67 -6.64 -11.97
N LEU A 9 17.69 -7.97 -12.05
CA LEU A 9 17.88 -8.84 -10.89
C LEU A 9 19.23 -8.59 -10.19
N ILE A 10 20.31 -8.37 -10.96
CA ILE A 10 21.60 -8.01 -10.39
C ILE A 10 21.54 -6.69 -9.62
N TYR A 11 20.85 -5.68 -10.15
CA TYR A 11 20.68 -4.40 -9.45
C TYR A 11 19.77 -4.47 -8.20
N LEU A 12 18.91 -5.49 -8.07
CA LEU A 12 18.15 -5.70 -6.84
C LEU A 12 19.06 -6.01 -5.65
N VAL A 13 20.16 -6.72 -5.85
CA VAL A 13 21.06 -7.12 -4.76
C VAL A 13 21.66 -5.92 -4.04
N PRO A 14 22.36 -4.98 -4.69
CA PRO A 14 22.90 -3.81 -4.01
C PRO A 14 21.79 -2.91 -3.42
N THR A 15 20.63 -2.82 -4.06
CA THR A 15 19.50 -2.07 -3.52
C THR A 15 18.99 -2.71 -2.23
N LEU A 16 18.79 -4.02 -2.20
CA LEU A 16 18.39 -4.75 -0.99
C LEU A 16 19.44 -4.62 0.11
N LEU A 17 20.74 -4.75 -0.20
CA LEU A 17 21.80 -4.54 0.77
C LEU A 17 21.76 -3.10 1.35
N GLY A 18 21.57 -2.09 0.51
CA GLY A 18 21.39 -0.72 0.97
C GLY A 18 20.20 -0.55 1.92
N ILE A 19 19.05 -1.15 1.57
CA ILE A 19 17.84 -1.13 2.42
C ILE A 19 18.10 -1.86 3.75
N THR A 20 18.76 -3.02 3.74
CA THR A 20 19.09 -3.74 4.98
C THR A 20 20.00 -2.93 5.90
N ILE A 21 21.04 -2.27 5.35
CA ILE A 21 21.93 -1.41 6.13
C ILE A 21 21.15 -0.25 6.77
N VAL A 22 20.37 0.47 5.95
CA VAL A 22 19.60 1.63 6.44
C VAL A 22 18.58 1.22 7.50
N THR A 23 17.81 0.16 7.25
CA THR A 23 16.81 -0.36 8.20
C THR A 23 17.47 -0.79 9.50
N PHE A 24 18.57 -1.55 9.41
CA PHE A 24 19.30 -2.01 10.58
C PHE A 24 19.85 -0.84 11.40
N LEU A 25 20.45 0.16 10.76
CA LEU A 25 20.98 1.34 11.44
C LEU A 25 19.86 2.15 12.10
N ILE A 26 18.75 2.42 11.41
CA ILE A 26 17.61 3.15 11.98
C ILE A 26 17.10 2.45 13.23
N VAL A 27 16.88 1.13 13.17
CA VAL A 27 16.34 0.37 14.29
C VAL A 27 17.32 0.31 15.46
N ASN A 28 18.62 0.15 15.20
CA ASN A 28 19.62 -0.03 16.26
C ASN A 28 20.18 1.29 16.82
N LEU A 29 20.08 2.40 16.08
CA LEU A 29 20.45 3.74 16.55
C LEU A 29 19.27 4.48 17.19
N ALA A 30 18.05 3.96 17.07
CA ALA A 30 16.88 4.55 17.73
C ALA A 30 17.09 4.51 19.25
N PRO A 31 16.90 5.66 19.96
CA PRO A 31 17.14 5.73 21.39
C PRO A 31 16.17 4.82 22.15
N GLY A 32 16.71 4.02 23.08
CA GLY A 32 15.99 3.12 23.99
C GLY A 32 16.17 1.63 23.62
N ASP A 33 15.93 0.80 24.60
CA ASP A 33 16.17 -0.64 24.58
C ASP A 33 14.84 -1.40 24.59
N PRO A 34 14.65 -2.42 23.74
CA PRO A 34 13.44 -3.26 23.78
C PRO A 34 13.25 -3.95 25.14
N VAL A 35 14.33 -4.38 25.81
CA VAL A 35 14.24 -5.02 27.13
C VAL A 35 13.73 -4.04 28.21
N GLU A 36 14.13 -2.75 28.12
CA GLU A 36 13.62 -1.72 29.04
C GLU A 36 12.10 -1.50 28.91
N LEU A 37 11.55 -1.60 27.70
CA LEU A 37 10.10 -1.47 27.48
C LEU A 37 9.31 -2.66 28.02
N ILE A 38 9.82 -3.88 27.87
CA ILE A 38 9.24 -5.08 28.48
C ILE A 38 9.20 -4.90 29.99
N ASN A 39 10.28 -4.37 30.58
CA ASN A 39 10.36 -4.09 32.01
C ASN A 39 9.36 -3.02 32.48
N ARG A 40 9.15 -1.96 31.69
CA ARG A 40 8.19 -0.90 32.01
C ARG A 40 6.72 -1.35 31.90
N GLY A 41 6.43 -2.34 31.03
CA GLY A 41 5.08 -2.87 30.84
C GLY A 41 4.61 -3.79 31.95
N GLN A 42 5.53 -4.36 32.73
CA GLN A 42 5.21 -5.18 33.92
C GLN A 42 5.16 -4.28 35.17
N MET A 43 3.98 -3.75 35.47
CA MET A 43 3.77 -2.76 36.54
C MET A 43 4.20 -3.23 37.96
N ASP A 44 4.40 -4.53 38.20
CA ASP A 44 4.61 -5.07 39.55
C ASP A 44 5.97 -5.71 39.83
N SER A 45 6.84 -5.88 38.85
CA SER A 45 8.17 -6.47 39.11
C SER A 45 9.25 -5.83 38.25
N ARG A 46 10.07 -4.99 38.86
CA ARG A 46 11.32 -4.56 38.20
C ARG A 46 12.17 -5.81 37.97
N ILE A 47 12.48 -6.07 36.70
CA ILE A 47 13.40 -7.15 36.33
C ILE A 47 14.73 -6.93 37.07
N SER A 48 15.28 -7.99 37.66
CA SER A 48 16.58 -7.85 38.34
C SER A 48 17.69 -7.50 37.31
N PRO A 49 18.76 -6.80 37.73
CA PRO A 49 19.87 -6.50 36.82
C PRO A 49 20.45 -7.73 36.13
N GLU A 50 20.44 -8.87 36.81
CA GLU A 50 20.93 -10.13 36.25
C GLU A 50 20.00 -10.67 35.15
N THR A 51 18.68 -10.63 35.37
CA THR A 51 17.68 -11.03 34.36
C THR A 51 17.73 -10.10 33.16
N TYR A 52 17.95 -8.79 33.37
CA TYR A 52 18.15 -7.83 32.28
C TYR A 52 19.37 -8.16 31.43
N GLN A 53 20.51 -8.47 32.02
CA GLN A 53 21.71 -8.88 31.30
C GLN A 53 21.51 -10.20 30.55
N GLN A 54 20.84 -11.18 31.15
CA GLN A 54 20.48 -12.44 30.50
C GLN A 54 19.59 -12.20 29.26
N MET A 55 18.62 -11.30 29.34
CA MET A 55 17.77 -10.93 28.21
C MET A 55 18.57 -10.24 27.09
N LEU A 56 19.46 -9.31 27.42
CA LEU A 56 20.35 -8.69 26.44
C LEU A 56 21.17 -9.73 25.68
N HIS A 57 21.74 -10.70 26.42
CA HIS A 57 22.52 -11.77 25.83
C HIS A 57 21.67 -12.72 25.00
N LEU A 58 20.47 -13.08 25.48
CA LEU A 58 19.52 -13.96 24.75
C LEU A 58 19.11 -13.37 23.41
N TYR A 59 18.91 -12.04 23.37
CA TYR A 59 18.51 -11.33 22.15
C TYR A 59 19.74 -10.88 21.32
N GLY A 60 20.96 -11.12 21.80
CA GLY A 60 22.21 -10.70 21.16
C GLY A 60 22.36 -9.19 21.05
N LEU A 61 21.76 -8.46 21.98
CA LEU A 61 21.80 -6.98 22.00
C LEU A 61 23.11 -6.43 22.58
N ASP A 62 23.85 -7.24 23.27
CA ASP A 62 25.20 -6.97 23.84
C ASP A 62 26.33 -7.13 22.82
N ASP A 63 26.08 -7.79 21.69
CA ASP A 63 27.06 -7.94 20.62
C ASP A 63 27.37 -6.60 19.92
N PRO A 64 28.61 -6.41 19.42
CA PRO A 64 28.96 -5.27 18.59
C PRO A 64 28.03 -5.12 17.38
N VAL A 65 27.67 -3.87 17.01
CA VAL A 65 26.69 -3.56 15.97
C VAL A 65 26.97 -4.28 14.63
N HIS A 66 28.23 -4.36 14.23
CA HIS A 66 28.61 -5.08 13.00
C HIS A 66 28.37 -6.58 13.09
N VAL A 67 28.62 -7.22 14.24
CA VAL A 67 28.34 -8.64 14.46
C VAL A 67 26.84 -8.91 14.37
N ARG A 68 26.03 -8.07 15.00
CA ARG A 68 24.56 -8.13 14.96
C ARG A 68 24.04 -8.01 13.52
N TYR A 69 24.60 -7.08 12.74
CA TYR A 69 24.22 -6.91 11.33
C TYR A 69 24.52 -8.15 10.49
N PHE A 70 25.73 -8.67 10.56
CA PHE A 70 26.10 -9.88 9.77
C PHE A 70 25.32 -11.12 10.22
N THR A 71 25.07 -11.27 11.52
CA THR A 71 24.23 -12.37 12.05
C THR A 71 22.81 -12.28 11.52
N TRP A 72 22.24 -11.08 11.53
CA TRP A 72 20.91 -10.84 10.97
C TRP A 72 20.88 -11.08 9.45
N LEU A 73 21.87 -10.59 8.71
CA LEU A 73 21.95 -10.80 7.25
C LEU A 73 22.06 -12.28 6.89
N LYS A 74 22.82 -13.05 7.67
CA LYS A 74 22.91 -14.52 7.51
C LYS A 74 21.56 -15.21 7.75
N ARG A 75 20.80 -14.78 8.76
CA ARG A 75 19.44 -15.27 9.01
C ARG A 75 18.48 -14.92 7.86
N LEU A 76 18.57 -13.70 7.33
CA LEU A 76 17.77 -13.29 6.16
C LEU A 76 18.04 -14.16 4.93
N ALA A 77 19.29 -14.53 4.68
CA ALA A 77 19.67 -15.41 3.56
C ALA A 77 19.02 -16.81 3.66
N THR A 78 18.65 -17.24 4.86
CA THR A 78 17.94 -18.50 5.12
C THR A 78 16.42 -18.29 5.34
N LEU A 79 15.88 -17.11 5.02
CA LEU A 79 14.48 -16.70 5.25
C LEU A 79 14.04 -16.85 6.72
N ASN A 80 14.99 -16.82 7.64
CA ASN A 80 14.72 -16.85 9.07
C ASN A 80 14.69 -15.42 9.63
N PHE A 81 13.50 -14.87 9.80
CA PHE A 81 13.28 -13.52 10.33
C PHE A 81 13.32 -13.46 11.87
N GLY A 82 13.49 -14.62 12.54
CA GLY A 82 13.43 -14.74 13.98
C GLY A 82 12.02 -14.69 14.55
N ASN A 83 11.95 -14.53 15.86
CA ASN A 83 10.70 -14.43 16.59
C ASN A 83 10.48 -13.00 17.13
N SER A 84 9.23 -12.61 17.20
CA SER A 84 8.79 -11.37 17.85
C SER A 84 9.26 -11.34 19.31
N PHE A 85 9.72 -10.18 19.79
CA PHE A 85 10.10 -10.00 21.19
C PHE A 85 8.90 -9.93 22.12
N LEU A 86 7.70 -9.62 21.59
CA LEU A 86 6.49 -9.45 22.39
C LEU A 86 5.77 -10.77 22.70
N ASP A 87 5.57 -11.58 21.67
CA ASP A 87 4.73 -12.78 21.74
C ASP A 87 5.45 -14.08 21.37
N HIS A 88 6.77 -13.97 21.08
CA HIS A 88 7.66 -15.07 20.69
C HIS A 88 7.20 -15.87 19.46
N ARG A 89 6.19 -15.37 18.71
CA ARG A 89 5.74 -16.00 17.46
C ARG A 89 6.71 -15.71 16.32
N PRO A 90 6.86 -16.65 15.35
CA PRO A 90 7.66 -16.41 14.16
C PRO A 90 7.20 -15.15 13.42
N VAL A 91 8.16 -14.29 13.07
CA VAL A 91 7.87 -13.02 12.37
C VAL A 91 7.18 -13.26 11.03
N ILE A 92 7.58 -14.31 10.30
CA ILE A 92 6.99 -14.64 9.00
C ILE A 92 5.49 -14.96 9.11
N ASP A 93 5.08 -15.68 10.16
CA ASP A 93 3.68 -16.05 10.37
C ASP A 93 2.83 -14.81 10.63
N LYS A 94 3.33 -13.89 11.49
CA LYS A 94 2.66 -12.61 11.76
C LYS A 94 2.46 -11.78 10.48
N ILE A 95 3.45 -11.76 9.60
CA ILE A 95 3.38 -11.02 8.34
C ILE A 95 2.37 -11.68 7.39
N MET A 96 2.44 -13.00 7.23
CA MET A 96 1.56 -13.74 6.32
C MET A 96 0.08 -13.70 6.75
N GLU A 97 -0.21 -13.62 8.04
CA GLU A 97 -1.57 -13.41 8.56
C GLU A 97 -2.14 -12.02 8.19
N ARG A 98 -1.28 -10.99 8.13
CA ARG A 98 -1.69 -9.59 7.92
C ARG A 98 -1.70 -9.17 6.46
N LEU A 99 -0.80 -9.73 5.66
CA LEU A 99 -0.62 -9.36 4.26
C LEU A 99 -1.90 -9.46 3.41
N PRO A 100 -2.71 -10.53 3.48
CA PRO A 100 -3.94 -10.63 2.70
C PRO A 100 -4.94 -9.51 2.99
N ASN A 101 -5.01 -9.04 4.23
CA ASN A 101 -5.91 -7.96 4.64
C ASN A 101 -5.50 -6.62 4.04
N THR A 102 -4.20 -6.31 4.02
CA THR A 102 -3.64 -5.14 3.35
C THR A 102 -3.88 -5.18 1.84
N VAL A 103 -3.56 -6.31 1.20
CA VAL A 103 -3.76 -6.48 -0.25
C VAL A 103 -5.23 -6.32 -0.61
N PHE A 104 -6.15 -6.89 0.18
CA PHE A 104 -7.59 -6.73 -0.04
C PHE A 104 -8.03 -5.26 -0.05
N LEU A 105 -7.65 -4.46 0.96
CA LEU A 105 -7.99 -3.04 1.00
C LEU A 105 -7.41 -2.26 -0.17
N ASN A 106 -6.12 -2.47 -0.47
CA ASN A 106 -5.45 -1.75 -1.54
C ASN A 106 -5.99 -2.12 -2.92
N VAL A 107 -6.28 -3.40 -3.19
CA VAL A 107 -6.90 -3.84 -4.45
C VAL A 107 -8.32 -3.27 -4.57
N ALA A 108 -9.11 -3.32 -3.50
CA ALA A 108 -10.46 -2.78 -3.50
C ALA A 108 -10.44 -1.26 -3.77
N SER A 109 -9.61 -0.51 -3.04
CA SER A 109 -9.53 0.95 -3.16
C SER A 109 -8.99 1.38 -4.53
N LEU A 110 -7.92 0.75 -5.04
CA LEU A 110 -7.37 1.05 -6.36
C LEU A 110 -8.35 0.67 -7.48
N GLY A 111 -9.04 -0.48 -7.34
CA GLY A 111 -10.06 -0.92 -8.27
C GLY A 111 -11.22 0.07 -8.37
N ILE A 112 -11.76 0.51 -7.23
CA ILE A 112 -12.83 1.52 -7.17
C ILE A 112 -12.34 2.85 -7.74
N ALA A 113 -11.14 3.29 -7.33
CA ALA A 113 -10.55 4.52 -7.85
C ALA A 113 -10.43 4.50 -9.37
N PHE A 114 -9.95 3.38 -9.94
CA PHE A 114 -9.80 3.23 -11.39
C PHE A 114 -11.15 3.20 -12.12
N LEU A 115 -12.11 2.42 -11.61
CA LEU A 115 -13.46 2.32 -12.18
C LEU A 115 -14.20 3.66 -12.22
N LEU A 116 -13.99 4.51 -11.22
CA LEU A 116 -14.58 5.84 -11.17
C LEU A 116 -13.75 6.90 -11.92
N ALA A 117 -12.42 6.83 -11.82
CA ALA A 117 -11.53 7.83 -12.39
C ALA A 117 -11.58 7.87 -13.92
N VAL A 118 -11.64 6.71 -14.58
CA VAL A 118 -11.64 6.65 -16.04
C VAL A 118 -12.87 7.32 -16.64
N PRO A 119 -14.11 6.97 -16.24
CA PRO A 119 -15.31 7.65 -16.75
C PRO A 119 -15.34 9.15 -16.40
N LEU A 120 -14.96 9.51 -15.16
CA LEU A 120 -14.93 10.91 -14.73
C LEU A 120 -13.94 11.74 -15.54
N GLY A 121 -12.72 11.23 -15.74
CA GLY A 121 -11.68 11.88 -16.53
C GLY A 121 -12.04 12.01 -18.00
N LEU A 122 -12.56 10.93 -18.61
CA LEU A 122 -13.04 10.93 -19.99
C LEU A 122 -14.18 11.93 -20.19
N TYR A 123 -15.18 11.92 -19.32
CA TYR A 123 -16.32 12.84 -19.41
C TYR A 123 -15.88 14.31 -19.26
N ALA A 124 -14.97 14.59 -18.32
CA ALA A 124 -14.37 15.92 -18.17
C ALA A 124 -13.59 16.37 -19.41
N ALA A 125 -12.89 15.45 -20.08
CA ALA A 125 -12.17 15.74 -21.33
C ALA A 125 -13.10 16.05 -22.49
N LEU A 126 -14.19 15.26 -22.64
CA LEU A 126 -15.20 15.46 -23.69
C LEU A 126 -15.95 16.78 -23.52
N ARG A 127 -16.14 17.24 -22.29
CA ARG A 127 -16.79 18.50 -21.94
C ARG A 127 -15.80 19.51 -21.40
N GLN A 128 -14.65 19.66 -22.07
CA GLN A 128 -13.60 20.59 -21.67
C GLN A 128 -14.14 22.02 -21.48
N HIS A 129 -13.70 22.68 -20.39
CA HIS A 129 -14.12 24.02 -19.97
C HIS A 129 -15.57 24.14 -19.48
N SER A 130 -16.36 23.07 -19.47
CA SER A 130 -17.71 23.07 -18.87
C SER A 130 -17.67 23.29 -17.36
N LYS A 131 -18.84 23.55 -16.76
CA LYS A 131 -18.99 23.63 -15.30
C LYS A 131 -18.55 22.32 -14.62
N PHE A 132 -18.89 21.17 -15.22
CA PHE A 132 -18.47 19.87 -14.69
C PHE A 132 -16.94 19.73 -14.65
N ASP A 133 -16.26 20.09 -15.73
CA ASP A 133 -14.80 20.03 -15.81
C ASP A 133 -14.13 20.96 -14.80
N LYS A 134 -14.59 22.19 -14.68
CA LYS A 134 -14.04 23.18 -13.74
C LYS A 134 -14.33 22.82 -12.28
N VAL A 135 -15.59 22.59 -11.93
CA VAL A 135 -16.00 22.31 -10.54
C VAL A 135 -15.49 20.93 -10.10
N GLY A 136 -15.68 19.90 -10.94
CA GLY A 136 -15.18 18.56 -10.66
C GLY A 136 -13.65 18.52 -10.51
N GLY A 137 -12.93 19.17 -11.41
CA GLY A 137 -11.47 19.31 -11.30
C GLY A 137 -11.05 20.01 -10.02
N THR A 138 -11.70 21.13 -9.64
CA THR A 138 -11.43 21.84 -8.38
C THR A 138 -11.74 20.96 -7.17
N ALA A 139 -12.88 20.26 -7.16
CA ALA A 139 -13.27 19.38 -6.08
C ALA A 139 -12.25 18.25 -5.89
N LEU A 140 -11.77 17.62 -6.98
CA LEU A 140 -10.72 16.60 -6.93
C LEU A 140 -9.40 17.18 -6.41
N TYR A 141 -9.06 18.43 -6.71
CA TYR A 141 -7.89 19.10 -6.16
C TYR A 141 -8.00 19.32 -4.66
N VAL A 142 -9.15 19.80 -4.19
CA VAL A 142 -9.41 20.00 -2.77
C VAL A 142 -9.33 18.66 -2.04
N LEU A 143 -9.99 17.62 -2.55
CA LEU A 143 -9.90 16.27 -1.97
C LEU A 143 -8.46 15.77 -1.90
N TYR A 144 -7.69 15.92 -2.96
CA TYR A 144 -6.29 15.47 -3.00
C TYR A 144 -5.40 16.20 -2.00
N SER A 145 -5.70 17.46 -1.66
CA SER A 145 -4.93 18.25 -0.70
C SER A 145 -5.21 17.92 0.76
N LEU A 146 -6.28 17.16 1.06
CA LEU A 146 -6.65 16.82 2.42
C LEU A 146 -5.73 15.72 2.97
N PRO A 147 -5.21 15.87 4.20
CA PRO A 147 -4.42 14.81 4.84
C PRO A 147 -5.25 13.55 5.06
N GLU A 148 -4.67 12.38 4.74
CA GLU A 148 -5.36 11.08 4.81
C GLU A 148 -5.90 10.78 6.22
N PHE A 149 -5.12 11.06 7.28
CA PHE A 149 -5.57 10.86 8.65
C PHE A 149 -6.77 11.72 9.01
N TRP A 150 -6.83 12.94 8.50
CA TRP A 150 -7.93 13.88 8.77
C TRP A 150 -9.22 13.40 8.11
N VAL A 151 -9.15 12.95 6.85
CA VAL A 151 -10.30 12.34 6.15
C VAL A 151 -10.77 11.09 6.88
N ALA A 152 -9.85 10.21 7.34
CA ALA A 152 -10.20 9.02 8.12
C ALA A 152 -11.00 9.38 9.37
N LEU A 153 -10.54 10.38 10.15
CA LEU A 153 -11.24 10.83 11.36
C LEU A 153 -12.60 11.44 11.07
N LEU A 154 -12.73 12.23 9.98
CA LEU A 154 -14.03 12.77 9.56
C LEU A 154 -15.01 11.67 9.15
N LEU A 155 -14.55 10.65 8.41
CA LEU A 155 -15.38 9.51 8.03
C LEU A 155 -15.88 8.74 9.27
N ILE A 156 -15.00 8.49 10.24
CA ILE A 156 -15.36 7.85 11.52
C ILE A 156 -16.40 8.70 12.25
N MET A 157 -16.12 10.02 12.42
CA MET A 157 -17.00 10.92 13.14
C MET A 157 -18.40 10.96 12.52
N PHE A 158 -18.46 11.16 11.19
CA PHE A 158 -19.73 11.35 10.51
C PHE A 158 -20.51 10.05 10.33
N PHE A 159 -19.90 9.03 9.73
CA PHE A 159 -20.60 7.78 9.43
C PHE A 159 -20.65 6.78 10.59
N GLY A 160 -19.65 6.81 11.46
CA GLY A 160 -19.57 5.87 12.57
C GLY A 160 -20.23 6.38 13.85
N VAL A 161 -19.97 7.64 14.23
CA VAL A 161 -20.42 8.18 15.51
C VAL A 161 -21.77 8.89 15.37
N GLU A 162 -21.90 9.86 14.46
CA GLU A 162 -23.11 10.66 14.30
C GLU A 162 -24.26 9.85 13.67
N LEU A 163 -24.02 9.27 12.50
CA LEU A 163 -25.04 8.50 11.78
C LEU A 163 -25.16 7.06 12.25
N ARG A 164 -24.11 6.50 12.84
CA ARG A 164 -24.05 5.08 13.28
C ARG A 164 -24.39 4.08 12.18
N TRP A 165 -24.03 4.41 10.94
CA TRP A 165 -24.31 3.56 9.78
C TRP A 165 -23.25 2.49 9.58
N LEU A 166 -21.99 2.80 9.90
CA LEU A 166 -20.85 1.94 9.62
C LEU A 166 -19.99 1.73 10.86
N PRO A 167 -19.41 0.54 11.02
CA PRO A 167 -18.49 0.25 12.11
C PRO A 167 -17.20 1.08 11.94
N VAL A 168 -16.58 1.44 13.06
CA VAL A 168 -15.44 2.36 13.10
C VAL A 168 -14.09 1.67 13.33
N HIS A 169 -14.08 0.45 13.85
CA HIS A 169 -12.85 -0.26 14.22
C HIS A 169 -12.90 -1.74 13.88
N GLY A 170 -11.74 -2.29 13.56
CA GLY A 170 -11.56 -3.71 13.31
C GLY A 170 -11.96 -4.16 11.91
N MET A 171 -11.84 -5.45 11.68
CA MET A 171 -12.17 -6.09 10.40
C MET A 171 -13.53 -6.77 10.43
N VAL A 172 -13.99 -7.13 11.61
CA VAL A 172 -15.29 -7.77 11.89
C VAL A 172 -15.77 -7.41 13.31
N SER A 173 -17.07 -7.52 13.55
CA SER A 173 -17.66 -7.33 14.86
C SER A 173 -17.26 -8.46 15.83
N VAL A 174 -17.29 -8.20 17.14
CA VAL A 174 -16.91 -9.16 18.19
C VAL A 174 -17.72 -10.47 18.09
N ASP A 175 -18.98 -10.38 17.68
CA ASP A 175 -19.88 -11.52 17.56
C ASP A 175 -20.02 -12.05 16.11
N ALA A 176 -19.11 -11.68 15.21
CA ALA A 176 -19.18 -12.04 13.79
C ALA A 176 -19.21 -13.56 13.55
N ASP A 177 -18.52 -14.33 14.38
CA ASP A 177 -18.51 -15.82 14.29
C ASP A 177 -19.88 -16.45 14.49
N LYS A 178 -20.82 -15.74 15.14
CA LYS A 178 -22.20 -16.19 15.38
C LYS A 178 -23.13 -15.91 14.21
N LEU A 179 -22.72 -15.08 13.24
CA LEU A 179 -23.60 -14.59 12.16
C LEU A 179 -23.80 -15.58 11.01
N GLY A 180 -23.14 -16.73 11.02
CA GLY A 180 -23.11 -17.64 9.87
C GLY A 180 -22.36 -17.06 8.66
N PHE A 181 -22.22 -17.84 7.59
CA PHE A 181 -21.35 -17.50 6.46
C PHE A 181 -21.70 -16.14 5.81
N PHE A 182 -22.95 -15.92 5.42
CA PHE A 182 -23.35 -14.66 4.75
C PHE A 182 -23.29 -13.46 5.71
N GLY A 183 -23.67 -13.63 6.96
CA GLY A 183 -23.60 -12.56 7.95
C GLY A 183 -22.16 -12.12 8.25
N TYR A 184 -21.24 -13.08 8.38
CA TYR A 184 -19.82 -12.80 8.55
C TYR A 184 -19.23 -11.98 7.42
N TRP A 185 -19.48 -12.35 6.16
CA TRP A 185 -18.94 -11.62 5.00
C TRP A 185 -19.60 -10.26 4.83
N TRP A 186 -20.88 -10.12 5.18
CA TRP A 186 -21.57 -8.83 5.19
C TRP A 186 -21.00 -7.88 6.26
N ASP A 187 -20.79 -8.38 7.46
CA ASP A 187 -20.16 -7.63 8.54
C ASP A 187 -18.74 -7.15 8.15
N ARG A 188 -17.94 -8.06 7.62
CA ARG A 188 -16.60 -7.74 7.11
C ARG A 188 -16.63 -6.68 5.99
N PHE A 189 -17.60 -6.76 5.09
CA PHE A 189 -17.79 -5.78 4.03
C PHE A 189 -18.10 -4.39 4.62
N LEU A 190 -18.98 -4.29 5.60
CA LEU A 190 -19.31 -3.03 6.27
C LEU A 190 -18.08 -2.41 6.94
N HIS A 191 -17.25 -3.20 7.60
CA HIS A 191 -15.99 -2.74 8.22
C HIS A 191 -14.96 -2.26 7.18
N ALA A 192 -14.98 -2.80 5.98
CA ALA A 192 -14.06 -2.43 4.92
C ALA A 192 -14.44 -1.11 4.22
N ILE A 193 -15.68 -0.63 4.32
CA ILE A 193 -16.16 0.55 3.56
C ILE A 193 -15.36 1.81 3.89
N LEU A 194 -15.28 2.20 5.16
CA LEU A 194 -14.62 3.44 5.56
C LEU A 194 -13.13 3.47 5.22
N PRO A 195 -12.32 2.44 5.57
CA PRO A 195 -10.92 2.41 5.18
C PRO A 195 -10.74 2.36 3.65
N THR A 196 -11.59 1.63 2.91
CA THR A 196 -11.53 1.61 1.44
C THR A 196 -11.81 2.98 0.84
N VAL A 197 -12.85 3.70 1.30
CA VAL A 197 -13.16 5.07 0.85
C VAL A 197 -12.01 6.01 1.15
N CYS A 198 -11.41 5.87 2.35
CA CYS A 198 -10.26 6.67 2.76
C CYS A 198 -9.03 6.45 1.86
N LEU A 199 -8.73 5.22 1.45
CA LEU A 199 -7.64 4.93 0.51
C LEU A 199 -7.98 5.31 -0.94
N THR A 200 -9.27 5.34 -1.29
CA THR A 200 -9.73 5.58 -2.66
C THR A 200 -9.61 7.04 -3.07
N TYR A 201 -9.94 8.00 -2.19
CA TYR A 201 -10.15 9.40 -2.60
C TYR A 201 -8.90 10.06 -3.21
N GLY A 202 -7.72 9.82 -2.63
CA GLY A 202 -6.47 10.36 -3.14
C GLY A 202 -6.08 9.77 -4.50
N SER A 203 -6.19 8.44 -4.63
CA SER A 203 -5.95 7.73 -5.88
C SER A 203 -6.97 8.13 -6.97
N LEU A 204 -8.24 8.31 -6.61
CA LEU A 204 -9.30 8.75 -7.51
C LEU A 204 -8.98 10.13 -8.11
N ALA A 205 -8.56 11.08 -7.28
CA ALA A 205 -8.22 12.42 -7.72
C ALA A 205 -7.04 12.41 -8.72
N TYR A 206 -5.99 11.65 -8.40
CA TYR A 206 -4.82 11.52 -9.26
C TYR A 206 -5.17 10.83 -10.60
N LEU A 207 -5.82 9.68 -10.55
CA LEU A 207 -6.19 8.88 -11.73
C LEU A 207 -7.18 9.61 -12.63
N SER A 208 -8.17 10.33 -12.07
CA SER A 208 -9.13 11.11 -12.87
C SER A 208 -8.46 12.22 -13.68
N ARG A 209 -7.49 12.91 -13.08
CA ARG A 209 -6.72 13.95 -13.77
C ARG A 209 -5.85 13.37 -14.88
N PHE A 210 -5.21 12.23 -14.60
CA PHE A 210 -4.40 11.54 -15.59
C PHE A 210 -5.27 11.05 -16.75
N ALA A 211 -6.41 10.42 -16.47
CA ALA A 211 -7.39 9.98 -17.48
C ALA A 211 -7.89 11.15 -18.34
N ARG A 212 -8.19 12.31 -17.69
CA ARG A 212 -8.58 13.52 -18.42
C ARG A 212 -7.48 14.02 -19.35
N GLY A 213 -6.24 14.09 -18.87
CA GLY A 213 -5.09 14.53 -19.66
C GLY A 213 -4.87 13.63 -20.88
N SER A 214 -4.80 12.32 -20.66
CA SER A 214 -4.63 11.32 -21.72
C SER A 214 -5.80 11.33 -22.72
N SER A 215 -7.05 11.50 -22.26
CA SER A 215 -8.20 11.62 -23.16
C SER A 215 -8.14 12.87 -24.03
N LEU A 216 -7.72 14.02 -23.49
CA LEU A 216 -7.56 15.27 -24.27
C LEU A 216 -6.48 15.13 -25.33
N GLU A 217 -5.38 14.45 -25.01
CA GLU A 217 -4.31 14.18 -25.98
C GLU A 217 -4.84 13.31 -27.14
N VAL A 218 -5.57 12.25 -26.84
CA VAL A 218 -6.19 11.38 -27.86
C VAL A 218 -7.22 12.12 -28.71
N ILE A 219 -8.11 12.93 -28.11
CA ILE A 219 -9.16 13.67 -28.81
C ILE A 219 -8.58 14.63 -29.86
N ARG A 220 -7.36 15.14 -29.63
CA ARG A 220 -6.69 16.10 -30.53
C ARG A 220 -5.94 15.45 -31.68
N GLN A 221 -5.86 14.12 -31.76
CA GLN A 221 -5.12 13.39 -32.80
C GLN A 221 -5.84 13.47 -34.15
N ASP A 222 -5.07 13.47 -35.25
CA ASP A 222 -5.60 13.61 -36.61
C ASP A 222 -6.50 12.46 -37.04
N TYR A 223 -6.28 11.22 -36.52
CA TYR A 223 -7.16 10.10 -36.84
C TYR A 223 -8.57 10.27 -36.24
N ILE A 224 -8.73 11.03 -35.13
CA ILE A 224 -10.04 11.39 -34.58
C ILE A 224 -10.74 12.39 -35.51
N ARG A 225 -9.99 13.40 -36.04
CA ARG A 225 -10.54 14.34 -37.03
C ARG A 225 -10.97 13.61 -38.30
N THR A 226 -10.17 12.66 -38.77
CA THR A 226 -10.49 11.84 -39.94
C THR A 226 -11.73 11.00 -39.72
N ALA A 227 -11.88 10.41 -38.52
CA ALA A 227 -13.08 9.63 -38.16
C ALA A 227 -14.36 10.48 -38.21
N ARG A 228 -14.31 11.72 -37.69
CA ARG A 228 -15.43 12.69 -37.80
C ARG A 228 -15.72 13.08 -39.25
N ALA A 229 -14.68 13.35 -40.03
CA ALA A 229 -14.84 13.70 -41.44
C ALA A 229 -15.47 12.56 -42.29
N LYS A 230 -15.27 11.31 -41.89
CA LYS A 230 -15.92 10.13 -42.46
C LYS A 230 -17.37 9.89 -42.01
N GLY A 231 -17.91 10.77 -41.15
CA GLY A 231 -19.32 10.72 -40.72
C GLY A 231 -19.59 9.69 -39.60
N LEU A 232 -18.56 9.22 -38.88
CA LEU A 232 -18.79 8.36 -37.73
C LEU A 232 -19.49 9.15 -36.61
N ASP A 233 -20.45 8.51 -35.93
CA ASP A 233 -21.15 9.09 -34.80
C ASP A 233 -20.22 9.31 -33.60
N GLU A 234 -20.47 10.35 -32.81
CA GLU A 234 -19.61 10.74 -31.67
C GLU A 234 -19.50 9.62 -30.62
N ALA A 235 -20.58 8.85 -30.36
CA ALA A 235 -20.54 7.75 -29.40
C ALA A 235 -19.56 6.66 -29.87
N SER A 236 -19.53 6.34 -31.16
CA SER A 236 -18.60 5.39 -31.75
C SER A 236 -17.16 5.90 -31.69
N ILE A 237 -16.94 7.18 -31.96
CA ILE A 237 -15.62 7.82 -31.82
C ILE A 237 -15.13 7.75 -30.39
N VAL A 238 -15.98 8.12 -29.44
CA VAL A 238 -15.62 8.10 -28.02
C VAL A 238 -15.26 6.69 -27.55
N TYR A 239 -16.12 5.70 -27.82
CA TYR A 239 -15.92 4.35 -27.30
C TYR A 239 -14.80 3.57 -28.01
N ARG A 240 -14.78 3.60 -29.36
CA ARG A 240 -13.84 2.80 -30.14
C ARG A 240 -12.47 3.43 -30.28
N HIS A 241 -12.41 4.77 -30.31
CA HIS A 241 -11.16 5.48 -30.57
C HIS A 241 -10.62 6.19 -29.34
N VAL A 242 -11.42 7.02 -28.66
CA VAL A 242 -10.91 7.80 -27.52
C VAL A 242 -10.68 6.90 -26.32
N PHE A 243 -11.71 6.22 -25.81
CA PHE A 243 -11.61 5.37 -24.63
C PHE A 243 -10.53 4.30 -24.79
N ARG A 244 -10.55 3.55 -25.89
CA ARG A 244 -9.58 2.47 -26.14
C ARG A 244 -8.13 2.98 -26.09
N ASN A 245 -7.83 4.12 -26.71
CA ASN A 245 -6.47 4.66 -26.74
C ASN A 245 -6.09 5.34 -25.41
N THR A 246 -7.05 5.94 -24.68
CA THR A 246 -6.84 6.43 -23.33
C THR A 246 -6.51 5.31 -22.34
N MET A 247 -7.07 4.11 -22.53
CA MET A 247 -6.81 2.97 -21.65
C MET A 247 -5.35 2.48 -21.69
N ILE A 248 -4.62 2.70 -22.79
CA ILE A 248 -3.22 2.25 -22.89
C ILE A 248 -2.34 2.89 -21.80
N PRO A 249 -2.24 4.23 -21.71
CA PRO A 249 -1.48 4.85 -20.64
C PRO A 249 -2.08 4.64 -19.24
N MET A 250 -3.41 4.45 -19.13
CA MET A 250 -4.07 4.14 -17.86
C MET A 250 -3.67 2.77 -17.31
N VAL A 251 -3.65 1.73 -18.14
CA VAL A 251 -3.19 0.38 -17.74
C VAL A 251 -1.71 0.39 -17.38
N THR A 252 -0.90 1.13 -18.13
CA THR A 252 0.52 1.33 -17.79
C THR A 252 0.67 1.95 -16.40
N LEU A 253 -0.12 2.98 -16.10
CA LEU A 253 -0.12 3.63 -14.80
C LEU A 253 -0.53 2.67 -13.67
N LEU A 254 -1.52 1.80 -13.90
CA LEU A 254 -1.87 0.75 -12.93
C LEU A 254 -0.69 -0.16 -12.58
N GLY A 255 0.14 -0.50 -13.57
CA GLY A 255 1.37 -1.26 -13.32
C GLY A 255 2.30 -0.58 -12.32
N LEU A 256 2.40 0.76 -12.35
CA LEU A 256 3.20 1.52 -11.40
C LEU A 256 2.62 1.55 -9.98
N PHE A 257 1.33 1.24 -9.80
CA PHE A 257 0.70 1.11 -8.49
C PHE A 257 0.84 -0.29 -7.87
N LEU A 258 1.34 -1.30 -8.61
CA LEU A 258 1.50 -2.65 -8.05
C LEU A 258 2.32 -2.69 -6.74
N PRO A 259 3.43 -1.94 -6.60
CA PRO A 259 4.16 -1.90 -5.33
C PRO A 259 3.31 -1.42 -4.15
N THR A 260 2.41 -0.47 -4.37
CA THR A 260 1.58 0.09 -3.29
C THR A 260 0.53 -0.89 -2.77
N LEU A 261 0.16 -1.91 -3.57
CA LEU A 261 -0.81 -2.92 -3.14
C LEU A 261 -0.33 -3.72 -1.92
N ILE A 262 0.97 -3.77 -1.71
CA ILE A 262 1.62 -4.64 -0.71
C ILE A 262 2.11 -3.83 0.50
N SER A 263 2.53 -2.57 0.26
CA SER A 263 3.17 -1.75 1.31
C SER A 263 2.23 -1.38 2.47
N GLY A 264 0.91 -1.42 2.24
CA GLY A 264 -0.08 -0.99 3.23
C GLY A 264 -0.08 0.51 3.52
N SER A 265 -1.10 0.97 4.22
CA SER A 265 -1.16 2.32 4.79
C SER A 265 -1.10 2.23 6.31
N VAL A 266 0.06 2.58 6.89
CA VAL A 266 0.24 2.63 8.34
C VAL A 266 -0.83 3.49 9.00
N ILE A 267 -1.15 4.63 8.40
CA ILE A 267 -2.09 5.61 8.94
C ILE A 267 -3.53 5.06 8.94
N VAL A 268 -4.02 4.61 7.77
CA VAL A 268 -5.41 4.15 7.63
C VAL A 268 -5.64 2.86 8.41
N GLU A 269 -4.75 1.88 8.27
CA GLU A 269 -4.87 0.61 8.96
C GLU A 269 -4.86 0.79 10.49
N SER A 270 -4.00 1.68 11.03
CA SER A 270 -3.98 1.94 12.49
C SER A 270 -5.20 2.71 12.97
N ILE A 271 -5.67 3.74 12.24
CA ILE A 271 -6.84 4.53 12.65
C ILE A 271 -8.10 3.67 12.68
N PHE A 272 -8.31 2.83 11.65
CA PHE A 272 -9.47 1.93 11.58
C PHE A 272 -9.24 0.59 12.33
N SER A 273 -8.07 0.40 12.97
CA SER A 273 -7.69 -0.87 13.61
C SER A 273 -7.84 -2.07 12.66
N TRP A 274 -7.56 -1.84 11.38
CA TRP A 274 -7.59 -2.88 10.36
C TRP A 274 -6.34 -3.74 10.49
N PRO A 275 -6.46 -5.07 10.69
CA PRO A 275 -5.33 -5.93 10.98
C PRO A 275 -4.48 -6.23 9.73
N GLY A 276 -3.79 -5.21 9.23
CA GLY A 276 -2.91 -5.28 8.08
C GLY A 276 -1.43 -5.15 8.42
N VAL A 277 -0.60 -5.07 7.39
CA VAL A 277 0.87 -4.96 7.48
C VAL A 277 1.28 -3.59 8.04
N GLY A 278 0.58 -2.52 7.68
CA GLY A 278 0.83 -1.18 8.19
C GLY A 278 0.52 -1.05 9.69
N ASP A 279 -0.59 -1.63 10.14
CA ASP A 279 -0.93 -1.71 11.57
C ASP A 279 0.10 -2.55 12.35
N LEU A 280 0.52 -3.70 11.79
CA LEU A 280 1.58 -4.51 12.38
C LEU A 280 2.90 -3.73 12.48
N PHE A 281 3.26 -2.96 11.46
CA PHE A 281 4.45 -2.11 11.50
C PHE A 281 4.35 -1.05 12.60
N PHE A 282 3.23 -0.33 12.67
CA PHE A 282 3.02 0.72 13.66
C PHE A 282 3.07 0.19 15.10
N THR A 283 2.37 -0.90 15.37
CA THR A 283 2.35 -1.54 16.69
C THR A 283 3.73 -2.06 17.09
N SER A 284 4.47 -2.66 16.13
CA SER A 284 5.84 -3.13 16.36
C SER A 284 6.83 -2.00 16.63
N VAL A 285 6.70 -0.86 15.92
CA VAL A 285 7.52 0.34 16.19
C VAL A 285 7.27 0.88 17.60
N ARG A 286 6.01 1.00 18.01
CA ARG A 286 5.66 1.45 19.36
C ARG A 286 6.18 0.53 20.45
N ALA A 287 6.18 -0.76 20.19
CA ALA A 287 6.62 -1.80 21.11
C ALA A 287 8.12 -2.13 20.99
N ARG A 288 8.83 -1.53 20.04
CA ARG A 288 10.25 -1.81 19.73
C ARG A 288 10.52 -3.30 19.44
N ASP A 289 9.59 -3.94 18.74
CA ASP A 289 9.75 -5.31 18.30
C ASP A 289 10.68 -5.36 17.06
N TYR A 290 11.97 -5.27 17.33
CA TYR A 290 12.99 -5.15 16.29
C TYR A 290 12.95 -6.26 15.23
N PRO A 291 12.79 -7.55 15.59
CA PRO A 291 12.67 -8.60 14.58
C PRO A 291 11.50 -8.37 13.63
N VAL A 292 10.34 -7.97 14.14
CA VAL A 292 9.16 -7.69 13.29
C VAL A 292 9.37 -6.47 12.42
N ILE A 293 9.91 -5.36 12.95
CA ILE A 293 10.19 -4.15 12.17
C ILE A 293 11.17 -4.45 11.03
N MET A 294 12.28 -5.12 11.34
CA MET A 294 13.31 -5.45 10.34
C MET A 294 12.81 -6.47 9.31
N GLY A 295 12.05 -7.48 9.77
CA GLY A 295 11.44 -8.48 8.88
C GLY A 295 10.41 -7.87 7.92
N LEU A 296 9.49 -7.04 8.44
CA LEU A 296 8.51 -6.32 7.65
C LEU A 296 9.17 -5.40 6.61
N SER A 297 10.14 -4.59 7.05
CA SER A 297 10.85 -3.67 6.16
C SER A 297 11.55 -4.42 5.03
N PHE A 298 12.19 -5.55 5.31
CA PHE A 298 12.85 -6.37 4.31
C PHE A 298 11.85 -7.02 3.36
N ILE A 299 10.82 -7.69 3.87
CA ILE A 299 9.81 -8.37 3.04
C ILE A 299 9.09 -7.34 2.16
N THR A 300 8.68 -6.20 2.72
CA THR A 300 8.04 -5.12 1.95
C THR A 300 8.98 -4.62 0.85
N ALA A 301 10.25 -4.39 1.15
CA ALA A 301 11.24 -3.96 0.15
C ALA A 301 11.39 -4.99 -0.98
N VAL A 302 11.53 -6.28 -0.65
CA VAL A 302 11.60 -7.37 -1.63
C VAL A 302 10.34 -7.37 -2.50
N MET A 303 9.15 -7.32 -1.89
CA MET A 303 7.88 -7.35 -2.62
C MET A 303 7.70 -6.12 -3.53
N VAL A 304 8.08 -4.92 -3.06
CA VAL A 304 8.07 -3.68 -3.86
C VAL A 304 9.01 -3.81 -5.07
N LEU A 305 10.22 -4.31 -4.86
CA LEU A 305 11.19 -4.48 -5.94
C LEU A 305 10.72 -5.52 -6.98
N PHE A 306 10.15 -6.64 -6.53
CA PHE A 306 9.55 -7.63 -7.44
C PHE A 306 8.33 -7.08 -8.17
N SER A 307 7.46 -6.33 -7.50
CA SER A 307 6.31 -5.67 -8.12
C SER A 307 6.74 -4.67 -9.18
N THR A 308 7.80 -3.90 -8.92
CA THR A 308 8.37 -2.96 -9.90
C THR A 308 8.94 -3.72 -11.11
N LEU A 309 9.70 -4.80 -10.88
CA LEU A 309 10.19 -5.64 -11.97
C LEU A 309 9.04 -6.23 -12.80
N PHE A 310 8.00 -6.70 -12.14
CA PHE A 310 6.81 -7.24 -12.81
C PHE A 310 6.07 -6.17 -13.62
N ALA A 311 5.93 -4.95 -13.07
CA ALA A 311 5.38 -3.80 -13.79
C ALA A 311 6.19 -3.47 -15.05
N ASP A 312 7.53 -3.46 -14.96
CA ASP A 312 8.42 -3.22 -16.10
C ASP A 312 8.27 -4.30 -17.18
N LEU A 313 8.11 -5.57 -16.78
CA LEU A 313 7.90 -6.68 -17.71
C LEU A 313 6.52 -6.62 -18.39
N LEU A 314 5.48 -6.27 -17.64
CA LEU A 314 4.14 -6.03 -18.21
C LEU A 314 4.15 -4.88 -19.20
N TYR A 315 4.86 -3.79 -18.87
CA TYR A 315 5.02 -2.65 -19.75
C TYR A 315 5.72 -3.03 -21.07
N ALA A 316 6.82 -3.77 -20.98
CA ALA A 316 7.54 -4.28 -22.16
C ALA A 316 6.70 -5.23 -23.03
N TRP A 317 5.80 -5.98 -22.42
CA TRP A 317 4.87 -6.86 -23.13
C TRP A 317 3.73 -6.09 -23.79
N ALA A 318 3.23 -5.04 -23.13
CA ALA A 318 2.10 -4.23 -23.63
C ALA A 318 2.51 -3.26 -24.75
N ASP A 319 3.75 -2.73 -24.73
CA ASP A 319 4.25 -1.82 -25.77
C ASP A 319 5.53 -2.36 -26.43
N PRO A 320 5.41 -3.03 -27.59
CA PRO A 320 6.57 -3.57 -28.32
C PRO A 320 7.51 -2.51 -28.89
N ARG A 321 7.17 -1.22 -28.80
CA ARG A 321 8.04 -0.10 -29.22
C ARG A 321 9.11 0.23 -28.20
N VAL A 322 8.96 -0.24 -26.96
CA VAL A 322 9.95 -0.04 -25.90
C VAL A 322 11.11 -1.01 -26.12
N THR A 323 12.17 -0.53 -26.78
CA THR A 323 13.44 -1.26 -26.91
C THR A 323 14.32 -0.96 -25.71
N TYR A 324 14.47 -1.93 -24.81
CA TYR A 324 15.43 -1.87 -23.73
C TYR A 324 16.84 -2.17 -24.28
N ARG A 325 17.66 -1.14 -24.43
CA ARG A 325 19.11 -1.26 -24.68
C ARG A 325 19.89 -1.50 -23.40
#